data_c75f1df9578f90c96c7043342b38d390
#
_entry.id   c75f1df9578f90c96c7043342b38d390
#
_cell.length_a   1.000
_cell.length_b   1.000
_cell.length_c   1.000
_cell.angle_alpha   90.00
_cell.angle_beta   90.00
_cell.angle_gamma   90.00
#
_symmetry.space_group_name_H-M   'P 1'
#
loop_
_entity.id
_entity.type
_entity.pdbx_description
1 polymer ?
#
loop_
_entity_poly.entity_id
_entity_poly.type
_entity_poly.pdbx_seq_one_letter_code
_entity_poly.pdbx_strand_id
1 'polypeptide(L)'
;DRFDEVSEAWYEFWVRYSSSLQDYLVELREIEAEGVGEDIETSKGHVIRRKATARRKLNAKYGCPSEPWNAVDASLLWNIPNMPAAQISMLGKITGPTVAPMAACSGFGTTLKLAIDAIQCGEAKVAVIGNTDPEPHPLTVGSFFSARVVSQDGQVSKPFTGMRGTHVSGGACIWIVGDAAYLRGLGMKPLGLEILGVSINSDADHIITPTQKGPRACIQQALEVANVAPEEVATWDMHATATPGDWTELQNALSVFPGTTRLTARKGAFGHGMSVCGGWELTAQHMGFAKGVLHPVDLEEDEIHPQMREYGESLVRHELEEIEGRVAGKMNMGIGGVNACVISRLWED
;
A
#
# COMPACT_ATOMS: atom_id res chain seq x y z
N ASP A 1 -26.87 10.65 -4.88
CA ASP A 1 -26.42 10.35 -3.55
C ASP A 1 -27.10 11.27 -2.52
N ARG A 2 -27.34 10.81 -1.28
CA ARG A 2 -28.08 11.56 -0.26
C ARG A 2 -27.48 12.95 0.02
N PHE A 3 -26.17 13.09 -0.05
CA PHE A 3 -25.52 14.40 0.09
C PHE A 3 -25.87 15.33 -1.07
N ASP A 4 -25.90 14.83 -2.28
CA ASP A 4 -26.21 15.61 -3.47
C ASP A 4 -27.68 16.06 -3.45
N GLU A 5 -28.60 15.15 -3.12
CA GLU A 5 -30.04 15.48 -2.97
C GLU A 5 -30.28 16.56 -1.91
N VAL A 6 -29.65 16.45 -0.76
CA VAL A 6 -29.77 17.44 0.34
C VAL A 6 -29.12 18.77 -0.05
N SER A 7 -28.00 18.72 -0.76
CA SER A 7 -27.28 19.91 -1.26
C SER A 7 -28.15 20.66 -2.30
N GLU A 8 -28.73 19.94 -3.25
CA GLU A 8 -29.61 20.53 -4.27
C GLU A 8 -30.82 21.19 -3.63
N ALA A 9 -31.50 20.51 -2.71
CA ALA A 9 -32.66 21.06 -1.99
C ALA A 9 -32.26 22.33 -1.15
N TRP A 10 -31.10 22.35 -0.55
CA TRP A 10 -30.56 23.51 0.19
C TRP A 10 -30.30 24.70 -0.72
N TYR A 11 -29.64 24.50 -1.87
CA TYR A 11 -29.31 25.56 -2.81
C TYR A 11 -30.58 26.10 -3.49
N GLU A 12 -31.49 25.23 -3.93
CA GLU A 12 -32.79 25.65 -4.52
C GLU A 12 -33.60 26.49 -3.54
N PHE A 13 -33.67 26.12 -2.26
CA PHE A 13 -34.36 26.89 -1.25
C PHE A 13 -33.80 28.32 -1.16
N TRP A 14 -32.48 28.46 -1.00
CA TRP A 14 -31.86 29.78 -0.84
C TRP A 14 -31.86 30.62 -2.12
N VAL A 15 -31.90 30.03 -3.28
CA VAL A 15 -32.15 30.75 -4.53
C VAL A 15 -33.53 31.40 -4.50
N ARG A 16 -34.53 30.65 -4.04
CA ARG A 16 -35.93 31.18 -3.94
C ARG A 16 -36.12 32.23 -2.85
N TYR A 17 -35.40 32.06 -1.74
CA TYR A 17 -35.56 32.91 -0.54
C TYR A 17 -34.30 33.75 -0.25
N SER A 18 -33.61 34.17 -1.28
CA SER A 18 -32.35 34.91 -1.18
C SER A 18 -32.45 36.23 -0.37
N SER A 19 -33.61 36.87 -0.36
CA SER A 19 -33.85 38.06 0.47
C SER A 19 -33.82 37.80 1.96
N SER A 20 -34.12 36.61 2.41
CA SER A 20 -34.08 36.20 3.83
C SER A 20 -32.75 35.59 4.24
N LEU A 21 -31.85 35.36 3.30
CA LEU A 21 -30.53 34.71 3.59
C LEU A 21 -29.69 35.55 4.48
N GLN A 22 -29.70 36.87 4.31
CA GLN A 22 -28.89 37.78 5.15
C GLN A 22 -29.33 37.71 6.62
N ASP A 23 -30.64 37.74 6.87
CA ASP A 23 -31.18 37.66 8.23
C ASP A 23 -30.85 36.31 8.87
N TYR A 24 -31.04 35.23 8.12
CA TYR A 24 -30.65 33.88 8.54
C TYR A 24 -29.16 33.80 8.93
N LEU A 25 -28.26 34.35 8.12
CA LEU A 25 -26.82 34.32 8.39
C LEU A 25 -26.42 35.17 9.61
N VAL A 26 -27.12 36.28 9.88
CA VAL A 26 -26.92 37.07 11.08
C VAL A 26 -27.30 36.27 12.32
N GLU A 27 -28.49 35.67 12.36
CA GLU A 27 -28.94 34.86 13.50
C GLU A 27 -28.08 33.59 13.66
N LEU A 28 -27.64 32.97 12.57
CA LEU A 28 -26.70 31.85 12.62
C LEU A 28 -25.35 32.25 13.27
N ARG A 29 -24.86 33.42 12.93
CA ARG A 29 -23.62 33.95 13.52
C ARG A 29 -23.75 34.16 15.03
N GLU A 30 -24.91 34.64 15.51
CA GLU A 30 -25.17 34.79 16.95
C GLU A 30 -25.15 33.41 17.65
N ILE A 31 -25.78 32.38 17.04
CA ILE A 31 -25.75 31.02 17.57
C ILE A 31 -24.31 30.49 17.62
N GLU A 32 -23.50 30.76 16.60
CA GLU A 32 -22.09 30.29 16.58
C GLU A 32 -21.20 31.04 17.60
N ALA A 33 -21.55 32.28 17.95
CA ALA A 33 -20.85 33.02 19.00
C ALA A 33 -21.23 32.56 20.43
N GLU A 34 -22.28 31.72 20.57
CA GLU A 34 -22.69 31.20 21.89
C GLU A 34 -21.57 30.38 22.54
N GLY A 35 -21.33 30.56 23.82
CA GLY A 35 -20.31 29.87 24.61
C GLY A 35 -18.91 30.46 24.51
N VAL A 36 -18.72 31.57 23.83
CA VAL A 36 -17.46 32.32 23.86
C VAL A 36 -17.27 32.85 25.26
N GLY A 37 -16.15 32.48 25.91
CA GLY A 37 -15.83 32.86 27.28
C GLY A 37 -16.27 31.87 28.35
N GLU A 38 -16.97 30.79 28.00
CA GLU A 38 -17.21 29.66 28.92
C GLU A 38 -15.96 28.77 29.05
N ASP A 39 -15.85 28.08 30.18
CA ASP A 39 -14.79 27.10 30.39
C ASP A 39 -14.89 25.93 29.38
N ILE A 40 -13.85 25.72 28.61
CA ILE A 40 -13.85 24.79 27.49
C ILE A 40 -13.97 23.32 27.96
N GLU A 41 -13.33 22.97 29.08
CA GLU A 41 -13.26 21.58 29.52
C GLU A 41 -14.61 21.13 30.10
N THR A 42 -15.28 21.99 30.89
CA THR A 42 -16.52 21.63 31.57
C THR A 42 -17.77 21.89 30.73
N SER A 43 -17.73 22.90 29.83
CA SER A 43 -18.93 23.38 29.13
C SER A 43 -19.06 22.85 27.68
N LYS A 44 -18.02 22.27 27.10
CA LYS A 44 -17.99 21.87 25.68
C LYS A 44 -19.22 21.10 25.23
N GLY A 45 -19.59 20.06 25.95
CA GLY A 45 -20.72 19.20 25.58
C GLY A 45 -22.07 19.93 25.67
N HIS A 46 -22.20 20.85 26.62
CA HIS A 46 -23.43 21.66 26.79
C HIS A 46 -23.55 22.72 25.68
N VAL A 47 -22.45 23.40 25.36
CA VAL A 47 -22.40 24.39 24.29
C VAL A 47 -22.76 23.80 22.95
N ILE A 48 -22.17 22.65 22.60
CA ILE A 48 -22.47 21.93 21.34
C ILE A 48 -23.97 21.58 21.25
N ARG A 49 -24.58 21.06 22.33
CA ARG A 49 -25.99 20.70 22.35
C ARG A 49 -26.91 21.93 22.24
N ARG A 50 -26.56 23.05 22.92
CA ARG A 50 -27.31 24.32 22.82
C ARG A 50 -27.29 24.84 21.38
N LYS A 51 -26.11 24.92 20.76
CA LYS A 51 -25.94 25.34 19.37
C LYS A 51 -26.74 24.47 18.40
N ALA A 52 -26.65 23.16 18.52
CA ALA A 52 -27.41 22.23 17.68
C ALA A 52 -28.94 22.42 17.84
N THR A 53 -29.40 22.71 19.06
CA THR A 53 -30.83 23.00 19.32
C THR A 53 -31.24 24.33 18.75
N ALA A 54 -30.44 25.37 18.92
CA ALA A 54 -30.69 26.70 18.39
C ALA A 54 -30.73 26.71 16.85
N ARG A 55 -29.80 26.03 16.21
CA ARG A 55 -29.80 25.85 14.73
C ARG A 55 -31.10 25.18 14.23
N ARG A 56 -31.54 24.12 14.89
CA ARG A 56 -32.81 23.47 14.50
C ARG A 56 -34.00 24.41 14.59
N LYS A 57 -34.04 25.28 15.62
CA LYS A 57 -35.09 26.31 15.77
C LYS A 57 -34.95 27.38 14.69
N LEU A 58 -33.73 27.78 14.36
CA LEU A 58 -33.49 28.74 13.28
C LEU A 58 -33.94 28.21 11.93
N ASN A 59 -33.58 26.98 11.58
CA ASN A 59 -34.01 26.32 10.34
C ASN A 59 -35.54 26.23 10.27
N ALA A 60 -36.20 25.86 11.36
CA ALA A 60 -37.66 25.83 11.44
C ALA A 60 -38.30 27.22 11.28
N LYS A 61 -37.69 28.27 11.82
CA LYS A 61 -38.17 29.66 11.69
C LYS A 61 -38.19 30.12 10.24
N TYR A 62 -37.13 29.80 9.49
CA TYR A 62 -37.02 30.16 8.06
C TYR A 62 -37.62 29.11 7.14
N GLY A 63 -38.05 27.96 7.64
CA GLY A 63 -38.60 26.85 6.83
C GLY A 63 -37.56 26.23 5.89
N CYS A 64 -36.27 26.45 6.15
CA CYS A 64 -35.21 25.93 5.30
C CYS A 64 -34.92 24.44 5.59
N PRO A 65 -34.50 23.66 4.58
CA PRO A 65 -34.09 22.28 4.78
C PRO A 65 -32.84 22.18 5.64
N SER A 66 -32.51 20.95 6.06
CA SER A 66 -31.24 20.70 6.77
C SER A 66 -30.07 21.02 5.87
N GLU A 67 -29.01 21.55 6.48
CA GLU A 67 -27.78 21.87 5.79
C GLU A 67 -27.11 20.59 5.24
N PRO A 68 -26.48 20.67 4.04
CA PRO A 68 -25.86 19.49 3.39
C PRO A 68 -24.86 18.74 4.26
N TRP A 69 -24.06 19.46 5.03
CA TRP A 69 -23.07 18.86 5.93
C TRP A 69 -23.66 18.01 7.06
N ASN A 70 -24.94 18.17 7.39
CA ASN A 70 -25.64 17.30 8.34
C ASN A 70 -26.01 15.93 7.75
N ALA A 71 -25.93 15.77 6.43
CA ALA A 71 -26.13 14.50 5.74
C ALA A 71 -24.87 13.63 5.74
N VAL A 72 -23.72 14.21 6.08
CA VAL A 72 -22.43 13.50 6.13
C VAL A 72 -22.29 12.83 7.50
N ASP A 73 -22.05 11.53 7.49
CA ASP A 73 -21.77 10.77 8.71
C ASP A 73 -20.34 11.04 9.20
N ALA A 74 -20.17 11.24 10.51
CA ALA A 74 -18.86 11.45 11.12
C ALA A 74 -17.91 10.26 10.92
N SER A 75 -18.44 9.08 10.64
CA SER A 75 -17.63 7.90 10.30
C SER A 75 -16.77 8.09 9.04
N LEU A 76 -17.07 9.08 8.19
CA LEU A 76 -16.21 9.45 7.08
C LEU A 76 -14.77 9.78 7.53
N LEU A 77 -14.59 10.28 8.77
CA LEU A 77 -13.27 10.52 9.33
C LEU A 77 -12.41 9.24 9.44
N TRP A 78 -13.04 8.06 9.49
CA TRP A 78 -12.34 6.77 9.50
C TRP A 78 -11.69 6.42 8.16
N ASN A 79 -12.03 7.14 7.08
CA ASN A 79 -11.42 6.99 5.76
C ASN A 79 -10.16 7.85 5.56
N ILE A 80 -9.73 8.62 6.58
CA ILE A 80 -8.47 9.34 6.52
C ILE A 80 -7.33 8.32 6.46
N PRO A 81 -6.35 8.46 5.54
CA PRO A 81 -5.33 7.42 5.27
C PRO A 81 -4.50 6.96 6.47
N ASN A 82 -4.35 7.81 7.50
CA ASN A 82 -3.64 7.45 8.73
C ASN A 82 -4.47 6.61 9.73
N MET A 83 -5.76 6.43 9.50
CA MET A 83 -6.64 5.76 10.47
C MET A 83 -6.28 4.30 10.75
N PRO A 84 -5.89 3.46 9.78
CA PRO A 84 -5.46 2.10 10.10
C PRO A 84 -4.29 2.06 11.09
N ALA A 85 -3.26 2.89 10.87
CA ALA A 85 -2.13 2.98 11.79
C ALA A 85 -2.53 3.52 13.16
N ALA A 86 -3.38 4.55 13.20
CA ALA A 86 -3.89 5.12 14.45
C ALA A 86 -4.70 4.10 15.26
N GLN A 87 -5.55 3.31 14.61
CA GLN A 87 -6.34 2.25 15.30
C GLN A 87 -5.45 1.15 15.86
N ILE A 88 -4.44 0.70 15.11
CA ILE A 88 -3.47 -0.29 15.59
C ILE A 88 -2.72 0.27 16.80
N SER A 89 -2.27 1.52 16.77
CA SER A 89 -1.56 2.14 17.89
C SER A 89 -2.43 2.23 19.15
N MET A 90 -3.72 2.59 19.01
CA MET A 90 -4.67 2.64 20.11
C MET A 90 -4.95 1.26 20.70
N LEU A 91 -5.17 0.25 19.86
CA LEU A 91 -5.42 -1.13 20.30
C LEU A 91 -4.20 -1.74 21.00
N GLY A 92 -3.01 -1.54 20.41
CA GLY A 92 -1.76 -2.06 20.94
C GLY A 92 -1.15 -1.21 22.07
N LYS A 93 -1.75 -0.06 22.41
CA LYS A 93 -1.14 0.94 23.33
C LYS A 93 0.27 1.34 22.92
N ILE A 94 0.50 1.44 21.61
CA ILE A 94 1.78 1.78 21.01
C ILE A 94 1.93 3.31 21.02
N THR A 95 2.94 3.81 21.69
CA THR A 95 3.16 5.27 21.88
C THR A 95 4.33 5.82 21.07
N GLY A 96 4.99 4.98 20.29
CA GLY A 96 6.05 5.39 19.37
C GLY A 96 5.55 6.16 18.14
N PRO A 97 6.45 6.57 17.23
CA PRO A 97 6.07 7.22 15.98
C PRO A 97 5.03 6.39 15.21
N THR A 98 3.97 7.07 14.77
CA THR A 98 2.88 6.45 14.00
C THR A 98 2.69 7.25 12.72
N VAL A 99 2.96 6.62 11.57
CA VAL A 99 2.91 7.24 10.24
C VAL A 99 2.19 6.34 9.24
N ALA A 100 1.64 6.93 8.18
CA ALA A 100 0.99 6.22 7.10
C ALA A 100 1.57 6.69 5.74
N PRO A 101 2.71 6.15 5.31
CA PRO A 101 3.32 6.53 4.05
C PRO A 101 2.51 6.02 2.86
N MET A 102 2.51 6.78 1.78
CA MET A 102 1.86 6.45 0.52
C MET A 102 2.93 6.26 -0.56
N ALA A 103 3.04 5.06 -1.12
CA ALA A 103 4.03 4.72 -2.15
C ALA A 103 3.48 3.72 -3.19
N ALA A 104 2.19 3.78 -3.49
CA ALA A 104 1.52 2.90 -4.44
C ALA A 104 1.92 1.42 -4.24
N CYS A 105 2.24 0.70 -5.32
CA CYS A 105 2.57 -0.73 -5.26
C CYS A 105 3.90 -1.04 -4.54
N SER A 106 4.70 -0.02 -4.23
CA SER A 106 5.93 -0.12 -3.41
C SER A 106 5.68 0.16 -1.93
N GLY A 107 4.42 0.32 -1.53
CA GLY A 107 4.00 0.74 -0.18
C GLY A 107 4.61 -0.12 0.93
N PHE A 108 4.55 -1.46 0.81
CA PHE A 108 5.05 -2.34 1.87
C PHE A 108 6.57 -2.22 2.05
N GLY A 109 7.34 -2.22 0.95
CA GLY A 109 8.80 -2.02 1.02
C GLY A 109 9.19 -0.66 1.58
N THR A 110 8.43 0.39 1.23
CA THR A 110 8.62 1.73 1.79
C THR A 110 8.36 1.76 3.29
N THR A 111 7.26 1.16 3.74
CA THR A 111 6.92 1.05 5.16
C THR A 111 7.98 0.26 5.94
N LEU A 112 8.47 -0.84 5.35
CA LEU A 112 9.55 -1.66 5.92
C LEU A 112 10.85 -0.85 6.06
N LYS A 113 11.22 -0.06 5.04
CA LYS A 113 12.40 0.83 5.09
C LYS A 113 12.31 1.81 6.26
N LEU A 114 11.18 2.50 6.41
CA LEU A 114 10.97 3.45 7.50
C LEU A 114 11.07 2.79 8.88
N ALA A 115 10.53 1.59 9.04
CA ALA A 115 10.63 0.86 10.30
C ALA A 115 12.08 0.43 10.62
N ILE A 116 12.82 -0.03 9.62
CA ILE A 116 14.25 -0.39 9.80
C ILE A 116 15.05 0.85 10.19
N ASP A 117 14.83 2.00 9.54
CA ASP A 117 15.50 3.24 9.87
C ASP A 117 15.19 3.67 11.31
N ALA A 118 13.94 3.63 11.73
CA ALA A 118 13.56 3.95 13.11
C ALA A 118 14.21 3.00 14.14
N ILE A 119 14.34 1.72 13.82
CA ILE A 119 15.02 0.74 14.68
C ILE A 119 16.51 1.01 14.72
N GLN A 120 17.17 1.25 13.59
CA GLN A 120 18.60 1.54 13.50
C GLN A 120 18.98 2.86 14.16
N CYS A 121 18.12 3.89 14.07
CA CYS A 121 18.30 5.17 14.76
C CYS A 121 17.97 5.10 16.25
N GLY A 122 17.45 3.98 16.75
CA GLY A 122 17.11 3.79 18.15
C GLY A 122 15.78 4.42 18.59
N GLU A 123 14.96 4.89 17.66
CA GLU A 123 13.63 5.45 17.94
C GLU A 123 12.62 4.36 18.34
N ALA A 124 12.84 3.14 17.86
CA ALA A 124 12.02 1.97 18.20
C ALA A 124 12.88 0.72 18.38
N LYS A 125 12.41 -0.24 19.18
CA LYS A 125 12.97 -1.59 19.26
C LYS A 125 12.18 -2.60 18.43
N VAL A 126 10.89 -2.35 18.31
CA VAL A 126 9.94 -3.15 17.55
C VAL A 126 8.97 -2.20 16.85
N ALA A 127 8.63 -2.48 15.63
CA ALA A 127 7.64 -1.74 14.85
C ALA A 127 6.56 -2.69 14.31
N VAL A 128 5.31 -2.27 14.36
CA VAL A 128 4.21 -2.90 13.63
C VAL A 128 4.08 -2.18 12.30
N ILE A 129 4.26 -2.91 11.22
CA ILE A 129 4.19 -2.36 9.86
C ILE A 129 3.13 -3.07 9.04
N GLY A 130 2.65 -2.44 8.01
CA GLY A 130 1.76 -3.10 7.06
C GLY A 130 1.07 -2.14 6.12
N ASN A 131 0.34 -2.75 5.21
CA ASN A 131 -0.51 -2.06 4.26
C ASN A 131 -1.87 -2.74 4.19
N THR A 132 -2.87 -1.95 3.87
CA THR A 132 -4.23 -2.42 3.59
C THR A 132 -4.73 -1.73 2.33
N ASP A 133 -5.31 -2.50 1.44
CA ASP A 133 -6.07 -2.00 0.31
C ASP A 133 -7.47 -2.60 0.35
N PRO A 134 -8.52 -1.81 0.17
CA PRO A 134 -9.89 -2.32 0.18
C PRO A 134 -10.15 -3.22 -1.03
N GLU A 135 -11.31 -3.84 -1.06
CA GLU A 135 -11.83 -4.44 -2.27
C GLU A 135 -11.76 -3.43 -3.43
N PRO A 136 -11.32 -3.87 -4.64
CA PRO A 136 -11.11 -2.96 -5.76
C PRO A 136 -12.35 -2.15 -6.11
N HIS A 137 -12.28 -0.83 -5.94
CA HIS A 137 -13.38 0.06 -6.22
C HIS A 137 -13.57 0.22 -7.75
N PRO A 138 -14.81 0.24 -8.28
CA PRO A 138 -15.05 0.36 -9.73
C PRO A 138 -14.35 1.53 -10.41
N LEU A 139 -14.23 2.69 -9.76
CA LEU A 139 -13.48 3.83 -10.30
C LEU A 139 -11.99 3.54 -10.44
N THR A 140 -11.40 2.84 -9.48
CA THR A 140 -9.98 2.43 -9.54
C THR A 140 -9.77 1.44 -10.67
N VAL A 141 -10.60 0.39 -10.74
CA VAL A 141 -10.53 -0.61 -11.81
C VAL A 141 -10.76 0.03 -13.18
N GLY A 142 -11.76 0.91 -13.30
CA GLY A 142 -12.06 1.63 -14.53
C GLY A 142 -10.92 2.54 -14.99
N SER A 143 -10.22 3.19 -14.05
CA SER A 143 -9.04 4.01 -14.35
C SER A 143 -7.89 3.16 -14.90
N PHE A 144 -7.61 2.02 -14.27
CA PHE A 144 -6.60 1.07 -14.75
C PHE A 144 -7.00 0.41 -16.08
N PHE A 145 -8.28 0.14 -16.28
CA PHE A 145 -8.80 -0.34 -17.57
C PHE A 145 -8.56 0.69 -18.67
N SER A 146 -8.91 1.94 -18.44
CA SER A 146 -8.68 3.04 -19.38
C SER A 146 -7.19 3.27 -19.68
N ALA A 147 -6.33 3.07 -18.68
CA ALA A 147 -4.87 3.13 -18.81
C ALA A 147 -4.26 1.86 -19.45
N ARG A 148 -5.06 0.85 -19.75
CA ARG A 148 -4.63 -0.47 -20.29
C ARG A 148 -3.63 -1.21 -19.39
N VAL A 149 -3.75 -1.03 -18.10
CA VAL A 149 -2.90 -1.70 -17.10
C VAL A 149 -3.54 -3.02 -16.64
N VAL A 150 -4.88 -3.10 -16.62
CA VAL A 150 -5.60 -4.34 -16.36
C VAL A 150 -6.04 -5.02 -17.65
N SER A 151 -6.29 -6.35 -17.56
CA SER A 151 -6.75 -7.15 -18.68
C SER A 151 -8.01 -6.56 -19.33
N GLN A 152 -7.99 -6.44 -20.65
CA GLN A 152 -9.09 -5.85 -21.43
C GLN A 152 -10.15 -6.88 -21.81
N ASP A 153 -9.85 -8.16 -21.73
CA ASP A 153 -10.72 -9.28 -22.12
C ASP A 153 -11.31 -10.03 -20.90
N GLY A 154 -11.05 -9.56 -19.69
CA GLY A 154 -11.51 -10.17 -18.45
C GLY A 154 -10.83 -11.50 -18.09
N GLN A 155 -9.83 -11.92 -18.84
CA GLN A 155 -9.09 -13.15 -18.55
C GLN A 155 -8.03 -12.89 -17.47
N VAL A 156 -7.83 -13.87 -16.62
CA VAL A 156 -6.72 -13.86 -15.66
C VAL A 156 -5.41 -13.94 -16.41
N SER A 157 -4.50 -13.02 -16.14
CA SER A 157 -3.16 -13.00 -16.72
C SER A 157 -2.14 -13.46 -15.70
N LYS A 158 -1.25 -14.35 -16.11
CA LYS A 158 -0.07 -14.74 -15.33
C LYS A 158 1.12 -13.85 -15.73
N PRO A 159 2.04 -13.53 -14.81
CA PRO A 159 3.31 -12.89 -15.15
C PRO A 159 4.03 -13.61 -16.28
N PHE A 160 4.74 -12.86 -17.12
CA PHE A 160 5.56 -13.36 -18.25
C PHE A 160 4.80 -14.01 -19.42
N THR A 161 3.48 -13.93 -19.45
CA THR A 161 2.64 -14.51 -20.52
C THR A 161 2.26 -13.49 -21.59
N GLY A 162 1.01 -13.43 -21.99
CA GLY A 162 0.52 -12.59 -23.09
C GLY A 162 0.58 -11.07 -22.89
N MET A 163 1.14 -10.56 -21.79
CA MET A 163 1.23 -9.14 -21.47
C MET A 163 -0.10 -8.40 -21.54
N ARG A 164 -1.19 -9.06 -21.15
CA ARG A 164 -2.57 -8.56 -21.29
C ARG A 164 -2.97 -7.51 -20.28
N GLY A 165 -2.18 -7.35 -19.21
CA GLY A 165 -2.49 -6.53 -18.06
C GLY A 165 -2.77 -7.36 -16.80
N THR A 166 -2.65 -6.72 -15.67
CA THR A 166 -2.83 -7.34 -14.35
C THR A 166 -4.31 -7.57 -14.02
N HIS A 167 -4.58 -8.32 -12.96
CA HIS A 167 -5.86 -8.32 -12.27
C HIS A 167 -5.67 -7.81 -10.85
N VAL A 168 -6.54 -6.90 -10.44
CA VAL A 168 -6.44 -6.23 -9.13
C VAL A 168 -7.09 -7.08 -8.03
N SER A 169 -6.55 -6.97 -6.83
CA SER A 169 -7.08 -7.61 -5.62
C SER A 169 -6.94 -6.66 -4.43
N GLY A 170 -7.57 -6.99 -3.32
CA GLY A 170 -7.49 -6.22 -2.08
C GLY A 170 -7.29 -7.11 -0.87
N GLY A 171 -6.85 -6.52 0.24
CA GLY A 171 -6.62 -7.20 1.49
C GLY A 171 -5.69 -6.45 2.42
N ALA A 172 -5.05 -7.17 3.34
CA ALA A 172 -4.13 -6.61 4.31
C ALA A 172 -2.92 -7.52 4.51
N CYS A 173 -1.79 -6.91 4.86
CA CYS A 173 -0.60 -7.60 5.33
C CYS A 173 0.02 -6.81 6.46
N ILE A 174 0.20 -7.44 7.62
CA ILE A 174 0.79 -6.81 8.80
C ILE A 174 1.96 -7.66 9.28
N TRP A 175 3.10 -7.01 9.50
CA TRP A 175 4.28 -7.62 10.08
C TRP A 175 4.65 -6.94 11.39
N ILE A 176 5.29 -7.71 12.26
CA ILE A 176 6.03 -7.20 13.42
C ILE A 176 7.50 -7.38 13.10
N VAL A 177 8.23 -6.28 13.02
CA VAL A 177 9.68 -6.26 12.78
C VAL A 177 10.40 -5.68 13.99
N GLY A 178 11.61 -6.12 14.26
CA GLY A 178 12.32 -5.64 15.43
C GLY A 178 13.82 -5.88 15.39
N ASP A 179 14.51 -5.23 16.30
CA ASP A 179 15.94 -5.44 16.54
C ASP A 179 16.21 -6.90 16.89
N ALA A 180 17.10 -7.55 16.14
CA ALA A 180 17.35 -8.98 16.27
C ALA A 180 17.90 -9.37 17.66
N ALA A 181 18.78 -8.56 18.23
CA ALA A 181 19.33 -8.82 19.55
C ALA A 181 18.28 -8.67 20.64
N TYR A 182 17.42 -7.65 20.53
CA TYR A 182 16.32 -7.43 21.45
C TYR A 182 15.31 -8.58 21.40
N LEU A 183 14.90 -9.02 20.21
CA LEU A 183 13.93 -10.11 20.06
C LEU A 183 14.48 -11.47 20.52
N ARG A 184 15.76 -11.76 20.24
CA ARG A 184 16.43 -12.95 20.81
C ARG A 184 16.43 -12.93 22.34
N GLY A 185 16.67 -11.76 22.94
CA GLY A 185 16.60 -11.59 24.40
C GLY A 185 15.21 -11.89 24.99
N LEU A 186 14.15 -11.79 24.18
CA LEU A 186 12.78 -12.18 24.53
C LEU A 186 12.44 -13.64 24.16
N GLY A 187 13.40 -14.40 23.61
CA GLY A 187 13.18 -15.78 23.16
C GLY A 187 12.36 -15.89 21.88
N MET A 188 12.22 -14.80 21.11
CA MET A 188 11.50 -14.80 19.84
C MET A 188 12.40 -15.21 18.68
N LYS A 189 11.82 -15.91 17.71
CA LYS A 189 12.48 -16.30 16.46
C LYS A 189 11.76 -15.64 15.27
N PRO A 190 12.50 -15.33 14.17
CA PRO A 190 11.89 -14.82 12.95
C PRO A 190 11.10 -15.91 12.20
N LEU A 191 10.28 -15.50 11.25
CA LEU A 191 9.46 -16.39 10.43
C LEU A 191 10.22 -17.11 9.31
N GLY A 192 11.54 -16.95 9.21
CA GLY A 192 12.34 -17.67 8.22
C GLY A 192 13.55 -16.87 7.72
N LEU A 193 13.39 -15.62 7.42
CA LEU A 193 14.43 -14.73 6.90
C LEU A 193 14.64 -13.52 7.81
N GLU A 194 15.87 -13.03 7.87
CA GLU A 194 16.18 -11.69 8.37
C GLU A 194 16.29 -10.71 7.21
N ILE A 195 15.90 -9.46 7.43
CA ILE A 195 16.07 -8.40 6.46
C ILE A 195 17.49 -7.82 6.57
N LEU A 196 18.25 -7.91 5.48
CA LEU A 196 19.62 -7.39 5.42
C LEU A 196 19.67 -5.95 4.92
N GLY A 197 18.86 -5.63 3.92
CA GLY A 197 18.84 -4.32 3.30
C GLY A 197 17.53 -3.99 2.62
N VAL A 198 17.14 -2.74 2.70
CA VAL A 198 16.01 -2.19 1.97
C VAL A 198 16.42 -0.88 1.33
N SER A 199 16.13 -0.72 0.05
CA SER A 199 16.28 0.55 -0.65
C SER A 199 14.98 1.02 -1.24
N ILE A 200 14.82 2.33 -1.34
CA ILE A 200 13.72 2.99 -2.03
C ILE A 200 14.30 4.12 -2.88
N ASN A 201 13.77 4.29 -4.09
CA ASN A 201 14.12 5.43 -4.94
C ASN A 201 12.95 5.81 -5.86
N SER A 202 13.17 6.81 -6.72
CA SER A 202 12.20 7.24 -7.72
C SER A 202 12.85 7.27 -9.10
N ASP A 203 12.08 6.91 -10.13
CA ASP A 203 12.48 6.99 -11.53
C ASP A 203 12.59 8.43 -12.04
N ALA A 204 11.76 9.33 -11.49
CA ALA A 204 11.65 10.73 -11.88
C ALA A 204 11.42 10.95 -13.39
N ASP A 205 10.70 10.03 -14.04
CA ASP A 205 10.46 10.03 -15.50
C ASP A 205 8.95 9.95 -15.80
N HIS A 206 8.39 8.77 -15.94
CA HIS A 206 6.99 8.58 -16.34
C HIS A 206 6.11 8.07 -15.20
N ILE A 207 4.84 8.55 -15.15
CA ILE A 207 3.93 8.20 -14.05
C ILE A 207 3.53 6.71 -14.01
N ILE A 208 3.45 6.05 -15.17
CA ILE A 208 2.95 4.66 -15.27
C ILE A 208 4.07 3.70 -15.66
N THR A 209 4.90 4.10 -16.64
CA THR A 209 5.90 3.21 -17.24
C THR A 209 7.20 3.26 -16.44
N PRO A 210 7.64 2.14 -15.84
CA PRO A 210 8.92 2.11 -15.13
C PRO A 210 10.10 2.29 -16.10
N THR A 211 11.14 2.94 -15.62
CA THR A 211 12.40 3.05 -16.37
C THR A 211 13.27 1.80 -16.15
N GLN A 212 14.37 1.70 -16.91
CA GLN A 212 15.40 0.69 -16.60
C GLN A 212 16.35 1.17 -15.49
N LYS A 213 16.62 2.47 -15.42
CA LYS A 213 17.67 3.04 -14.54
C LYS A 213 17.26 3.03 -13.08
N GLY A 214 16.03 3.48 -12.77
CA GLY A 214 15.54 3.60 -11.40
C GLY A 214 15.47 2.26 -10.68
N PRO A 215 14.76 1.25 -11.22
CA PRO A 215 14.70 -0.08 -10.62
C PRO A 215 16.08 -0.73 -10.46
N ARG A 216 16.96 -0.65 -11.48
CA ARG A 216 18.33 -1.18 -11.39
C ARG A 216 19.13 -0.52 -10.28
N ALA A 217 19.08 0.81 -10.18
CA ALA A 217 19.75 1.54 -9.11
C ALA A 217 19.18 1.14 -7.72
N CYS A 218 17.88 0.92 -7.62
CA CYS A 218 17.25 0.45 -6.40
C CYS A 218 17.78 -0.93 -5.99
N ILE A 219 17.91 -1.87 -6.94
CA ILE A 219 18.49 -3.19 -6.70
C ILE A 219 19.94 -3.06 -6.20
N GLN A 220 20.77 -2.30 -6.89
CA GLN A 220 22.17 -2.09 -6.54
C GLN A 220 22.33 -1.49 -5.13
N GLN A 221 21.54 -0.46 -4.82
CA GLN A 221 21.54 0.15 -3.49
C GLN A 221 21.11 -0.82 -2.39
N ALA A 222 20.10 -1.69 -2.65
CA ALA A 222 19.67 -2.68 -1.68
C ALA A 222 20.77 -3.72 -1.41
N LEU A 223 21.48 -4.18 -2.44
CA LEU A 223 22.62 -5.09 -2.34
C LEU A 223 23.79 -4.45 -1.56
N GLU A 224 24.10 -3.18 -1.85
CA GLU A 224 25.11 -2.42 -1.12
C GLU A 224 24.77 -2.29 0.37
N VAL A 225 23.55 -1.89 0.69
CA VAL A 225 23.07 -1.79 2.10
C VAL A 225 23.10 -3.13 2.79
N ALA A 226 22.75 -4.20 2.10
CA ALA A 226 22.76 -5.57 2.61
C ALA A 226 24.20 -6.14 2.74
N ASN A 227 25.18 -5.52 2.09
CA ASN A 227 26.55 -6.04 1.92
C ASN A 227 26.53 -7.46 1.32
N VAL A 228 25.77 -7.64 0.23
CA VAL A 228 25.57 -8.90 -0.49
C VAL A 228 26.00 -8.72 -1.95
N ALA A 229 26.80 -9.66 -2.46
CA ALA A 229 27.14 -9.71 -3.85
C ALA A 229 25.97 -10.29 -4.69
N PRO A 230 25.78 -9.85 -5.94
CA PRO A 230 24.70 -10.38 -6.79
C PRO A 230 24.72 -11.91 -6.91
N GLU A 231 25.89 -12.51 -6.91
CA GLU A 231 26.11 -13.96 -7.03
C GLU A 231 25.65 -14.77 -5.81
N GLU A 232 25.46 -14.11 -4.66
CA GLU A 232 24.93 -14.73 -3.44
C GLU A 232 23.41 -14.82 -3.44
N VAL A 233 22.73 -14.08 -4.35
CA VAL A 233 21.26 -14.06 -4.43
C VAL A 233 20.77 -15.31 -5.14
N ALA A 234 20.25 -16.25 -4.37
CA ALA A 234 19.72 -17.51 -4.87
C ALA A 234 18.39 -17.34 -5.59
N THR A 235 17.51 -16.49 -5.05
CA THR A 235 16.17 -16.27 -5.62
C THR A 235 15.83 -14.79 -5.70
N TRP A 236 15.14 -14.42 -6.77
CA TRP A 236 14.66 -13.08 -7.01
C TRP A 236 13.17 -13.08 -7.30
N ASP A 237 12.40 -12.40 -6.46
CA ASP A 237 10.95 -12.27 -6.59
C ASP A 237 10.62 -10.94 -7.29
N MET A 238 10.13 -11.05 -8.50
CA MET A 238 9.88 -9.92 -9.38
C MET A 238 8.54 -9.23 -9.05
N HIS A 239 8.43 -7.97 -9.40
CA HIS A 239 7.16 -7.25 -9.34
C HIS A 239 6.15 -7.80 -10.34
N ALA A 240 6.60 -8.18 -11.50
CA ALA A 240 5.90 -8.72 -12.67
C ALA A 240 4.36 -8.76 -12.58
N THR A 241 3.72 -7.92 -13.39
CA THR A 241 2.27 -7.62 -13.30
C THR A 241 1.47 -8.17 -14.49
N ALA A 242 2.06 -9.05 -15.29
CA ALA A 242 1.49 -9.54 -16.54
C ALA A 242 1.28 -8.43 -17.59
N THR A 243 2.08 -7.37 -17.52
CA THR A 243 2.08 -6.22 -18.44
C THR A 243 3.37 -6.20 -19.28
N PRO A 244 3.47 -5.36 -20.33
CA PRO A 244 4.73 -5.17 -21.04
C PRO A 244 5.92 -4.78 -20.16
N GLY A 245 5.66 -4.24 -18.96
CA GLY A 245 6.68 -3.93 -17.95
C GLY A 245 7.47 -5.15 -17.47
N ASP A 246 6.90 -6.35 -17.53
CA ASP A 246 7.56 -7.61 -17.15
C ASP A 246 8.85 -7.85 -17.95
N TRP A 247 8.85 -7.47 -19.24
CA TRP A 247 10.04 -7.58 -20.07
C TRP A 247 11.15 -6.66 -19.60
N THR A 248 10.85 -5.40 -19.32
CA THR A 248 11.83 -4.42 -18.82
C THR A 248 12.38 -4.86 -17.46
N GLU A 249 11.54 -5.37 -16.58
CA GLU A 249 11.96 -5.87 -15.27
C GLU A 249 12.86 -7.11 -15.39
N LEU A 250 12.50 -8.06 -16.27
CA LEU A 250 13.33 -9.23 -16.55
C LEU A 250 14.72 -8.82 -17.02
N GLN A 251 14.82 -7.88 -17.98
CA GLN A 251 16.10 -7.34 -18.44
C GLN A 251 16.92 -6.69 -17.32
N ASN A 252 16.26 -5.98 -16.41
CA ASN A 252 16.92 -5.39 -15.24
C ASN A 252 17.49 -6.47 -14.33
N ALA A 253 16.72 -7.50 -14.00
CA ALA A 253 17.17 -8.62 -13.17
C ALA A 253 18.37 -9.34 -13.82
N LEU A 254 18.26 -9.73 -15.08
CA LEU A 254 19.32 -10.41 -15.84
C LEU A 254 20.60 -9.58 -15.99
N SER A 255 20.49 -8.25 -15.92
CA SER A 255 21.66 -7.36 -16.00
C SER A 255 22.44 -7.25 -14.68
N VAL A 256 21.83 -7.69 -13.58
CA VAL A 256 22.41 -7.61 -12.23
C VAL A 256 22.79 -8.98 -11.71
N PHE A 257 21.92 -9.98 -11.90
CA PHE A 257 22.09 -11.31 -11.32
C PHE A 257 22.63 -12.32 -12.33
N PRO A 258 23.41 -13.33 -11.87
CA PRO A 258 23.86 -14.42 -12.72
C PRO A 258 22.68 -15.31 -13.15
N GLY A 259 22.87 -16.08 -14.22
CA GLY A 259 21.85 -17.03 -14.72
C GLY A 259 21.47 -18.14 -13.75
N THR A 260 22.21 -18.31 -12.66
CA THR A 260 21.90 -19.26 -11.57
C THR A 260 20.85 -18.74 -10.60
N THR A 261 20.60 -17.42 -10.55
CA THR A 261 19.55 -16.84 -9.72
C THR A 261 18.17 -17.25 -10.25
N ARG A 262 17.35 -17.88 -9.40
CA ARG A 262 16.01 -18.32 -9.78
C ARG A 262 15.04 -17.15 -9.68
N LEU A 263 14.33 -16.86 -10.76
CA LEU A 263 13.39 -15.76 -10.88
C LEU A 263 11.96 -16.28 -10.69
N THR A 264 11.18 -15.61 -9.83
CA THR A 264 9.76 -15.93 -9.60
C THR A 264 8.91 -14.66 -9.57
N ALA A 265 7.60 -14.83 -9.66
CA ALA A 265 6.60 -13.77 -9.49
C ALA A 265 5.29 -14.36 -8.97
N ARG A 266 4.56 -13.63 -8.16
CA ARG A 266 3.45 -14.21 -7.37
C ARG A 266 2.09 -13.60 -7.68
N LYS A 267 2.03 -12.55 -8.51
CA LYS A 267 0.75 -11.88 -8.82
C LYS A 267 -0.23 -12.73 -9.63
N GLY A 268 0.23 -13.80 -10.27
CA GLY A 268 -0.65 -14.81 -10.86
C GLY A 268 -1.52 -15.51 -9.82
N ALA A 269 -0.96 -15.78 -8.62
CA ALA A 269 -1.66 -16.44 -7.52
C ALA A 269 -2.50 -15.50 -6.67
N PHE A 270 -1.99 -14.27 -6.38
CA PHE A 270 -2.62 -13.36 -5.41
C PHE A 270 -3.43 -12.25 -6.07
N GLY A 271 -3.22 -11.98 -7.34
CA GLY A 271 -3.59 -10.73 -7.98
C GLY A 271 -2.67 -9.59 -7.57
N HIS A 272 -2.91 -8.42 -8.12
CA HIS A 272 -2.19 -7.21 -7.77
C HIS A 272 -2.91 -6.47 -6.63
N GLY A 273 -2.47 -6.69 -5.39
CA GLY A 273 -3.02 -6.09 -4.17
C GLY A 273 -2.55 -4.66 -3.92
N MET A 274 -2.16 -3.90 -4.95
CA MET A 274 -1.71 -2.51 -4.85
C MET A 274 -0.60 -2.35 -3.77
N SER A 275 -0.83 -1.55 -2.74
CA SER A 275 0.18 -1.28 -1.72
C SER A 275 0.52 -2.51 -0.87
N VAL A 276 -0.41 -3.45 -0.72
CA VAL A 276 -0.25 -4.65 0.11
C VAL A 276 0.51 -5.77 -0.60
N CYS A 277 0.59 -5.76 -1.95
CA CYS A 277 1.14 -6.89 -2.71
C CYS A 277 2.57 -7.27 -2.28
N GLY A 278 3.45 -6.28 -2.04
CA GLY A 278 4.82 -6.55 -1.59
C GLY A 278 4.89 -7.31 -0.25
N GLY A 279 3.93 -7.04 0.65
CA GLY A 279 3.83 -7.74 1.93
C GLY A 279 3.43 -9.22 1.77
N TRP A 280 2.46 -9.52 0.91
CA TRP A 280 2.07 -10.91 0.62
C TRP A 280 3.20 -11.68 -0.04
N GLU A 281 3.84 -11.07 -1.02
CA GLU A 281 4.93 -11.67 -1.78
C GLU A 281 6.14 -11.97 -0.89
N LEU A 282 6.55 -11.01 -0.05
CA LEU A 282 7.60 -11.21 0.95
C LEU A 282 7.21 -12.28 1.99
N THR A 283 5.96 -12.29 2.46
CA THR A 283 5.48 -13.32 3.39
C THR A 283 5.60 -14.71 2.76
N ALA A 284 5.15 -14.87 1.51
CA ALA A 284 5.26 -16.13 0.80
C ALA A 284 6.73 -16.53 0.55
N GLN A 285 7.61 -15.58 0.24
CA GLN A 285 9.05 -15.80 0.11
C GLN A 285 9.64 -16.33 1.43
N HIS A 286 9.38 -15.64 2.55
CA HIS A 286 9.87 -16.03 3.87
C HIS A 286 9.36 -17.41 4.30
N MET A 287 8.09 -17.70 4.07
CA MET A 287 7.51 -19.02 4.37
C MET A 287 8.08 -20.12 3.48
N GLY A 288 8.37 -19.82 2.22
CA GLY A 288 9.04 -20.75 1.29
C GLY A 288 10.45 -21.09 1.77
N PHE A 289 11.25 -20.08 2.09
CA PHE A 289 12.61 -20.29 2.62
C PHE A 289 12.60 -21.09 3.94
N ALA A 290 11.67 -20.81 4.85
CA ALA A 290 11.53 -21.59 6.09
C ALA A 290 11.26 -23.08 5.84
N LYS A 291 10.70 -23.42 4.67
CA LYS A 291 10.43 -24.80 4.25
C LYS A 291 11.46 -25.35 3.25
N GLY A 292 12.41 -24.54 2.83
CA GLY A 292 13.43 -24.92 1.83
C GLY A 292 12.88 -25.05 0.40
N VAL A 293 11.73 -24.38 0.10
CA VAL A 293 11.07 -24.49 -1.21
C VAL A 293 10.80 -23.13 -1.86
N LEU A 294 10.96 -23.07 -3.17
CA LEU A 294 10.59 -21.94 -4.01
C LEU A 294 9.28 -22.24 -4.72
N HIS A 295 8.29 -21.37 -4.50
CA HIS A 295 6.99 -21.48 -5.13
C HIS A 295 7.03 -21.03 -6.60
N PRO A 296 6.37 -21.76 -7.50
CA PRO A 296 6.36 -21.48 -8.93
C PRO A 296 5.59 -20.21 -9.31
N VAL A 297 5.81 -19.79 -10.55
CA VAL A 297 4.95 -18.80 -11.22
C VAL A 297 3.67 -19.46 -11.79
N ASP A 298 3.65 -20.78 -11.84
CA ASP A 298 2.60 -21.59 -12.47
C ASP A 298 2.51 -21.37 -13.99
N LEU A 299 3.65 -21.54 -14.67
CA LEU A 299 3.78 -21.35 -16.11
C LEU A 299 4.14 -22.65 -16.82
N GLU A 300 3.41 -22.96 -17.89
CA GLU A 300 3.88 -23.91 -18.89
C GLU A 300 4.85 -23.22 -19.87
N GLU A 301 5.70 -23.99 -20.51
CA GLU A 301 6.73 -23.44 -21.42
C GLU A 301 6.13 -22.67 -22.60
N ASP A 302 5.02 -23.15 -23.14
CA ASP A 302 4.31 -22.55 -24.27
C ASP A 302 3.50 -21.30 -23.86
N GLU A 303 3.18 -21.13 -22.56
CA GLU A 303 2.54 -19.91 -22.03
C GLU A 303 3.50 -18.72 -21.95
N ILE A 304 4.81 -18.97 -21.84
CA ILE A 304 5.81 -17.89 -21.74
C ILE A 304 5.81 -17.09 -23.04
N HIS A 305 5.75 -15.76 -22.91
CA HIS A 305 5.82 -14.87 -24.06
C HIS A 305 7.04 -15.18 -24.94
N PRO A 306 6.92 -15.31 -26.27
CA PRO A 306 8.02 -15.73 -27.15
C PRO A 306 9.35 -14.98 -26.95
N GLN A 307 9.27 -13.69 -26.66
CA GLN A 307 10.44 -12.83 -26.41
C GLN A 307 11.19 -13.18 -25.11
N MET A 308 10.53 -13.86 -24.18
CA MET A 308 11.11 -14.22 -22.87
C MET A 308 11.49 -15.71 -22.79
N ARG A 309 11.17 -16.52 -23.80
CA ARG A 309 11.39 -17.97 -23.77
C ARG A 309 12.84 -18.38 -23.60
N GLU A 310 13.77 -17.60 -24.17
CA GLU A 310 15.20 -17.88 -24.02
C GLU A 310 15.70 -17.77 -22.56
N TYR A 311 14.94 -17.12 -21.69
CA TYR A 311 15.21 -16.98 -20.25
C TYR A 311 14.37 -17.92 -19.40
N GLY A 312 13.62 -18.81 -20.02
CA GLY A 312 12.67 -19.73 -19.33
C GLY A 312 13.34 -20.63 -18.31
N GLU A 313 14.61 -21.00 -18.51
CA GLU A 313 15.37 -21.80 -17.55
C GLU A 313 15.62 -21.08 -16.21
N SER A 314 15.70 -19.74 -16.22
CA SER A 314 15.84 -18.93 -14.98
C SER A 314 14.52 -18.74 -14.25
N LEU A 315 13.38 -18.97 -14.90
CA LEU A 315 12.06 -18.79 -14.30
C LEU A 315 11.61 -20.07 -13.59
N VAL A 316 11.13 -19.92 -12.36
CA VAL A 316 10.45 -21.01 -11.64
C VAL A 316 9.06 -21.19 -12.23
N ARG A 317 8.83 -22.32 -12.92
CA ARG A 317 7.60 -22.59 -13.66
C ARG A 317 6.54 -23.25 -12.77
N HIS A 318 5.92 -24.32 -13.19
CA HIS A 318 4.75 -24.90 -12.50
C HIS A 318 5.07 -25.83 -11.33
N GLU A 319 6.32 -26.24 -11.14
CA GLU A 319 6.72 -27.11 -10.04
C GLU A 319 7.41 -26.36 -8.92
N LEU A 320 7.29 -26.89 -7.69
CA LEU A 320 8.09 -26.44 -6.55
C LEU A 320 9.54 -26.82 -6.79
N GLU A 321 10.45 -25.91 -6.52
CA GLU A 321 11.90 -26.16 -6.55
C GLU A 321 12.49 -26.09 -5.13
N GLU A 322 13.51 -26.91 -4.87
CA GLU A 322 14.32 -26.75 -3.68
C GLU A 322 15.17 -25.48 -3.77
N ILE A 323 15.31 -24.76 -2.67
CA ILE A 323 16.11 -23.54 -2.63
C ILE A 323 17.58 -23.92 -2.41
N GLU A 324 18.41 -23.61 -3.41
CA GLU A 324 19.85 -23.69 -3.30
C GLU A 324 20.41 -22.31 -2.95
N GLY A 325 20.78 -22.08 -1.70
CA GLY A 325 21.34 -20.82 -1.21
C GLY A 325 20.52 -20.19 -0.10
N ARG A 326 20.96 -19.00 0.35
CA ARG A 326 20.49 -18.41 1.61
C ARG A 326 19.93 -17.00 1.47
N VAL A 327 20.17 -16.35 0.35
CA VAL A 327 19.79 -14.96 0.13
C VAL A 327 18.68 -14.88 -0.91
N ALA A 328 17.69 -14.10 -0.58
CA ALA A 328 16.55 -13.79 -1.45
C ALA A 328 16.41 -12.29 -1.65
N GLY A 329 15.94 -11.90 -2.84
CA GLY A 329 15.60 -10.51 -3.11
C GLY A 329 14.17 -10.36 -3.60
N LYS A 330 13.62 -9.17 -3.41
CA LYS A 330 12.26 -8.80 -3.83
C LYS A 330 12.24 -7.39 -4.38
N MET A 331 11.62 -7.20 -5.54
CA MET A 331 11.39 -5.90 -6.16
C MET A 331 9.92 -5.54 -6.18
N ASN A 332 9.59 -4.29 -5.88
CA ASN A 332 8.29 -3.70 -6.12
C ASN A 332 8.46 -2.36 -6.85
N MET A 333 7.63 -2.13 -7.87
CA MET A 333 7.59 -0.91 -8.66
C MET A 333 6.19 -0.31 -8.58
N GLY A 334 6.09 0.94 -8.14
CA GLY A 334 4.82 1.63 -7.95
C GLY A 334 4.56 2.67 -9.03
N ILE A 335 3.29 2.89 -9.36
CA ILE A 335 2.85 4.04 -10.15
C ILE A 335 3.37 5.31 -9.49
N GLY A 336 3.87 6.25 -10.30
CA GLY A 336 4.64 7.42 -9.85
C GLY A 336 6.14 7.19 -9.89
N GLY A 337 6.59 6.03 -10.40
CA GLY A 337 8.01 5.69 -10.52
C GLY A 337 8.68 5.39 -9.18
N VAL A 338 7.93 5.00 -8.16
CA VAL A 338 8.49 4.66 -6.84
C VAL A 338 8.91 3.20 -6.82
N ASN A 339 10.16 2.94 -6.47
CA ASN A 339 10.74 1.61 -6.40
C ASN A 339 11.07 1.24 -4.95
N ALA A 340 10.90 -0.01 -4.61
CA ALA A 340 11.35 -0.57 -3.34
C ALA A 340 11.97 -1.96 -3.57
N CYS A 341 13.16 -2.16 -3.02
CA CYS A 341 13.89 -3.42 -3.10
C CYS A 341 14.26 -3.91 -1.71
N VAL A 342 14.05 -5.19 -1.47
CA VAL A 342 14.32 -5.84 -0.18
C VAL A 342 15.26 -7.02 -0.41
N ILE A 343 16.34 -7.08 0.35
CA ILE A 343 17.27 -8.22 0.41
C ILE A 343 17.14 -8.89 1.77
N SER A 344 16.94 -10.18 1.76
CA SER A 344 16.73 -11.00 2.95
C SER A 344 17.66 -12.20 2.94
N ARG A 345 17.98 -12.74 4.12
CA ARG A 345 18.81 -13.95 4.27
C ARG A 345 18.15 -14.94 5.21
N LEU A 346 18.32 -16.24 4.95
CA LEU A 346 17.86 -17.29 5.83
C LEU A 346 18.42 -17.09 7.22
N TRP A 347 17.52 -17.08 8.21
CA TRP A 347 17.89 -16.88 9.61
C TRP A 347 18.76 -18.02 10.12
N GLU A 348 19.81 -17.68 10.86
CA GLU A 348 20.64 -18.62 11.63
C GLU A 348 20.40 -18.41 13.12
N ASP A 349 20.14 -19.51 13.82
CA ASP A 349 19.95 -19.53 15.29
C ASP A 349 21.24 -19.21 16.07
#